data_69edcfea0bf7bc6a95f05436f387d722
#
_entry.id   69edcfea0bf7bc6a95f05436f387d722
#
_cell.length_a   1.000
_cell.length_b   1.000
_cell.length_c   1.000
_cell.angle_alpha   90.00
_cell.angle_beta   90.00
_cell.angle_gamma   90.00
#
_symmetry.space_group_name_H-M   'P 1'
#
loop_
_entity.id
_entity.type
_entity.pdbx_description
1 polymer ?
#
loop_
_entity_poly.entity_id
_entity_poly.type
_entity_poly.pdbx_seq_one_letter_code
_entity_poly.pdbx_strand_id
1 'polypeptide(L)'
;MCAGWQSSEGIESVRGAVTQPRSHRKLVVAILVVATLLGLVSVLSIWVKRQALETDTWTNTSTKLLENHEVNEALSAYMVEALYENVDVQGELAGALPPVAKPLAGPAAAGLRTLAGNLASEALSRPRVQALWAEANRNAHALFLEVIEGGGDTLSTEGGAVTLELGPIVERLGAQLGVDVASKLPPEAAKIQLLESDQLSTAQDAVNALKGLSLILPLITLALYALAVYLARGWRREAIRAWGISWMLIGLLVLIIRSVAGEALVGSLSSSESVEPAVSAVWDIATSLLRNGGIAMFAYGLVIFLGAVLAGPLGFAKRARRSLAPLLRERVSAYAAAAFVVLLLLWWGPTEGFRRPLPLLVLLALFIAGIEALRGQTLREFPAETWDTLRERWAERLARRRSPGAEVATAPAAGATSPESTRVSELERLVALRDAGALDAEEFAQEKQRLLR
;
A
#
# COMPACT_ATOMS: atom_id res chain seq x y z
N MET A 1 -76.68 36.99 9.94
CA MET A 1 -76.70 36.48 8.58
C MET A 1 -75.27 36.17 8.21
N CYS A 2 -75.07 34.90 8.03
CA CYS A 2 -73.97 34.22 7.26
C CYS A 2 -72.54 34.65 7.40
N ALA A 3 -71.79 33.91 8.20
CA ALA A 3 -70.34 33.83 8.20
C ALA A 3 -69.91 32.65 7.32
N GLY A 4 -69.05 32.89 6.36
CA GLY A 4 -68.44 31.89 5.50
C GLY A 4 -67.23 31.25 6.12
N TRP A 5 -67.20 29.94 6.05
CA TRP A 5 -66.01 29.07 6.35
C TRP A 5 -64.96 29.20 5.28
N GLN A 6 -63.74 29.45 5.67
CA GLN A 6 -62.51 29.14 4.89
C GLN A 6 -61.43 28.67 5.83
N SER A 7 -61.19 27.38 5.86
CA SER A 7 -60.04 26.77 6.54
C SER A 7 -59.78 25.38 5.94
N SER A 8 -59.08 25.34 4.80
CA SER A 8 -58.55 24.10 4.23
C SER A 8 -57.27 24.26 3.42
N GLU A 9 -56.47 25.31 3.66
CA GLU A 9 -55.20 25.52 2.93
C GLU A 9 -53.93 25.31 3.76
N GLY A 10 -54.04 24.71 4.96
CA GLY A 10 -52.89 24.59 5.90
C GLY A 10 -52.15 23.26 5.94
N ILE A 11 -52.51 22.24 5.16
CA ILE A 11 -51.97 20.88 5.35
C ILE A 11 -51.13 20.34 4.16
N GLU A 12 -51.08 21.03 3.04
CA GLU A 12 -50.28 20.55 1.87
C GLU A 12 -48.83 20.98 1.81
N SER A 13 -48.34 21.79 2.73
CA SER A 13 -46.97 22.35 2.65
C SER A 13 -45.86 21.52 3.33
N VAL A 14 -46.13 20.35 3.89
CA VAL A 14 -45.15 19.54 4.64
C VAL A 14 -44.64 18.30 3.87
N ARG A 15 -45.10 18.06 2.64
CA ARG A 15 -44.61 16.94 1.81
C ARG A 15 -43.58 17.31 0.73
N GLY A 16 -42.86 18.39 0.89
CA GLY A 16 -41.69 18.67 0.10
C GLY A 16 -40.46 17.90 0.62
N ALA A 17 -40.52 16.58 0.71
CA ALA A 17 -39.30 15.77 0.85
C ALA A 17 -38.44 15.98 -0.40
N VAL A 18 -37.41 16.79 -0.25
CA VAL A 18 -36.40 17.09 -1.26
C VAL A 18 -35.79 15.78 -1.74
N THR A 19 -36.32 15.21 -2.79
CA THR A 19 -35.71 14.16 -3.58
C THR A 19 -34.53 14.78 -4.28
N GLN A 20 -33.36 14.76 -3.62
CA GLN A 20 -32.12 15.19 -4.27
C GLN A 20 -31.86 14.36 -5.53
N PRO A 21 -31.49 14.98 -6.64
CA PRO A 21 -31.43 14.31 -7.94
C PRO A 21 -30.37 13.20 -7.92
N ARG A 22 -30.78 11.98 -8.20
CA ARG A 22 -29.95 10.78 -8.37
C ARG A 22 -28.89 10.90 -9.48
N SER A 23 -28.92 11.97 -10.29
CA SER A 23 -28.04 12.16 -11.45
C SER A 23 -26.58 12.30 -11.07
N HIS A 24 -26.26 12.95 -9.95
CA HIS A 24 -24.86 13.13 -9.51
C HIS A 24 -24.23 11.88 -8.91
N ARG A 25 -25.02 10.89 -8.44
CA ARG A 25 -24.46 9.68 -7.84
C ARG A 25 -23.71 8.82 -8.85
N LYS A 26 -24.28 8.65 -10.06
CA LYS A 26 -23.61 7.91 -11.15
C LYS A 26 -22.31 8.59 -11.60
N LEU A 27 -22.32 9.92 -11.70
CA LEU A 27 -21.13 10.70 -12.05
C LEU A 27 -20.03 10.52 -11.00
N VAL A 28 -20.36 10.65 -9.72
CA VAL A 28 -19.36 10.50 -8.63
C VAL A 28 -18.78 9.07 -8.60
N VAL A 29 -19.61 8.05 -8.81
CA VAL A 29 -19.13 6.66 -8.92
C VAL A 29 -18.21 6.50 -10.12
N ALA A 30 -18.55 7.06 -11.29
CA ALA A 30 -17.67 7.04 -12.46
C ALA A 30 -16.33 7.74 -12.19
N ILE A 31 -16.33 8.91 -11.54
CA ILE A 31 -15.10 9.62 -11.15
C ILE A 31 -14.25 8.75 -10.20
N LEU A 32 -14.88 8.09 -9.21
CA LEU A 32 -14.16 7.21 -8.28
C LEU A 32 -13.52 6.01 -9.00
N VAL A 33 -14.23 5.41 -9.96
CA VAL A 33 -13.68 4.30 -10.76
C VAL A 33 -12.49 4.77 -11.60
N VAL A 34 -12.64 5.90 -12.31
CA VAL A 34 -11.54 6.48 -13.10
C VAL A 34 -10.34 6.84 -12.19
N ALA A 35 -10.61 7.47 -11.04
CA ALA A 35 -9.56 7.79 -10.06
C ALA A 35 -8.85 6.53 -9.54
N THR A 36 -9.57 5.42 -9.38
CA THR A 36 -8.98 4.14 -8.94
C THR A 36 -8.07 3.55 -10.01
N LEU A 37 -8.50 3.55 -11.27
CA LEU A 37 -7.68 3.08 -12.40
C LEU A 37 -6.42 3.94 -12.59
N LEU A 38 -6.58 5.26 -12.58
CA LEU A 38 -5.45 6.19 -12.65
C LEU A 38 -4.53 6.07 -11.44
N GLY A 39 -5.08 5.80 -10.25
CA GLY A 39 -4.32 5.55 -9.04
C GLY A 39 -3.44 4.29 -9.14
N LEU A 40 -3.96 3.22 -9.71
CA LEU A 40 -3.18 1.99 -9.96
C LEU A 40 -2.02 2.28 -10.92
N VAL A 41 -2.31 2.93 -12.06
CA VAL A 41 -1.27 3.31 -13.04
C VAL A 41 -0.25 4.26 -12.41
N SER A 42 -0.70 5.19 -11.56
CA SER A 42 0.17 6.12 -10.83
C SER A 42 1.17 5.41 -9.92
N VAL A 43 0.72 4.42 -9.14
CA VAL A 43 1.59 3.64 -8.24
C VAL A 43 2.65 2.89 -9.05
N LEU A 44 2.26 2.26 -10.15
CA LEU A 44 3.18 1.57 -11.04
C LEU A 44 4.19 2.53 -11.70
N SER A 45 3.73 3.67 -12.20
CA SER A 45 4.60 4.69 -12.81
C SER A 45 5.63 5.26 -11.81
N ILE A 46 5.21 5.52 -10.57
CA ILE A 46 6.11 5.98 -9.51
C ILE A 46 7.15 4.89 -9.19
N TRP A 47 6.71 3.62 -9.10
CA TRP A 47 7.64 2.51 -8.84
C TRP A 47 8.66 2.36 -9.96
N VAL A 48 8.23 2.29 -11.22
CA VAL A 48 9.14 2.18 -12.38
C VAL A 48 10.12 3.35 -12.41
N LYS A 49 9.62 4.60 -12.25
CA LYS A 49 10.51 5.78 -12.20
C LYS A 49 11.55 5.64 -11.11
N ARG A 50 11.15 5.28 -9.89
CA ARG A 50 12.07 5.18 -8.76
C ARG A 50 13.06 4.04 -8.93
N GLN A 51 12.62 2.90 -9.44
CA GLN A 51 13.46 1.73 -9.65
C GLN A 51 14.43 1.90 -10.81
N ALA A 52 13.99 2.54 -11.91
CA ALA A 52 14.76 2.64 -13.14
C ALA A 52 15.48 3.98 -13.34
N LEU A 53 15.07 5.07 -12.67
CA LEU A 53 15.59 6.42 -12.91
C LEU A 53 16.15 7.10 -11.66
N GLU A 54 16.16 6.43 -10.49
CA GLU A 54 16.79 6.97 -9.27
C GLU A 54 18.05 6.17 -8.94
N THR A 55 19.23 6.76 -9.14
CA THR A 55 20.55 6.09 -8.95
C THR A 55 20.70 5.52 -7.54
N ASP A 56 20.23 6.20 -6.51
CA ASP A 56 20.29 5.70 -5.13
C ASP A 56 19.43 4.46 -4.92
N THR A 57 18.23 4.43 -5.52
CA THR A 57 17.34 3.26 -5.45
C THR A 57 17.94 2.07 -6.20
N TRP A 58 18.47 2.30 -7.40
CA TRP A 58 19.17 1.29 -8.19
C TRP A 58 20.37 0.70 -7.45
N THR A 59 21.28 1.57 -6.96
CA THR A 59 22.48 1.16 -6.21
C THR A 59 22.12 0.34 -4.97
N ASN A 60 21.13 0.79 -4.19
CA ASN A 60 20.67 0.05 -3.02
C ASN A 60 20.06 -1.32 -3.38
N THR A 61 19.32 -1.40 -4.49
CA THR A 61 18.77 -2.67 -4.99
C THR A 61 19.91 -3.61 -5.43
N SER A 62 20.86 -3.14 -6.23
CA SER A 62 21.99 -3.95 -6.70
C SER A 62 22.89 -4.42 -5.57
N THR A 63 23.07 -3.60 -4.52
CA THR A 63 23.82 -4.00 -3.32
C THR A 63 23.12 -5.11 -2.57
N LYS A 64 21.81 -4.98 -2.35
CA LYS A 64 21.00 -6.03 -1.70
C LYS A 64 20.97 -7.34 -2.50
N LEU A 65 21.05 -7.26 -3.83
CA LEU A 65 21.17 -8.45 -4.67
C LEU A 65 22.48 -9.20 -4.40
N LEU A 66 23.59 -8.48 -4.32
CA LEU A 66 24.89 -9.10 -4.04
C LEU A 66 25.00 -9.61 -2.58
N GLU A 67 24.35 -8.95 -1.63
CA GLU A 67 24.29 -9.36 -0.22
C GLU A 67 23.40 -10.59 0.00
N ASN A 68 22.49 -10.90 -0.92
CA ASN A 68 21.59 -12.05 -0.80
C ASN A 68 22.36 -13.35 -1.12
N HIS A 69 22.19 -14.36 -0.26
CA HIS A 69 22.95 -15.60 -0.32
C HIS A 69 22.69 -16.39 -1.61
N GLU A 70 21.43 -16.56 -2.00
CA GLU A 70 21.03 -17.32 -3.19
C GLU A 70 21.54 -16.66 -4.47
N VAL A 71 21.48 -15.32 -4.52
CA VAL A 71 21.99 -14.54 -5.67
C VAL A 71 23.52 -14.60 -5.72
N ASN A 72 24.21 -14.49 -4.58
CA ASN A 72 25.65 -14.58 -4.48
C ASN A 72 26.15 -15.95 -4.92
N GLU A 73 25.54 -17.03 -4.46
CA GLU A 73 25.88 -18.40 -4.88
C GLU A 73 25.66 -18.61 -6.38
N ALA A 74 24.53 -18.21 -6.92
CA ALA A 74 24.23 -18.33 -8.34
C ALA A 74 25.21 -17.52 -9.20
N LEU A 75 25.55 -16.30 -8.78
CA LEU A 75 26.54 -15.46 -9.46
C LEU A 75 27.94 -16.08 -9.42
N SER A 76 28.33 -16.61 -8.27
CA SER A 76 29.61 -17.30 -8.10
C SER A 76 29.73 -18.54 -8.97
N ALA A 77 28.66 -19.34 -9.01
CA ALA A 77 28.58 -20.52 -9.87
C ALA A 77 28.68 -20.13 -11.36
N TYR A 78 27.96 -19.09 -11.78
CA TYR A 78 28.00 -18.58 -13.15
C TYR A 78 29.41 -18.06 -13.53
N MET A 79 30.09 -17.32 -12.64
CA MET A 79 31.43 -16.82 -12.88
C MET A 79 32.43 -17.95 -13.06
N VAL A 80 32.34 -19.00 -12.24
CA VAL A 80 33.20 -20.17 -12.35
C VAL A 80 32.90 -20.96 -13.62
N GLU A 81 31.60 -21.14 -13.95
CA GLU A 81 31.20 -21.78 -15.20
C GLU A 81 31.77 -21.07 -16.42
N ALA A 82 31.57 -19.77 -16.51
CA ALA A 82 32.09 -18.94 -17.58
C ALA A 82 33.63 -19.02 -17.69
N LEU A 83 34.33 -19.15 -16.56
CA LEU A 83 35.78 -19.38 -16.56
C LEU A 83 36.12 -20.73 -17.17
N TYR A 84 35.44 -21.82 -16.77
CA TYR A 84 35.68 -23.18 -17.23
C TYR A 84 35.28 -23.42 -18.70
N GLU A 85 34.30 -22.65 -19.22
CA GLU A 85 33.94 -22.68 -20.64
C GLU A 85 35.07 -22.04 -21.53
N ASN A 86 35.79 -21.07 -21.00
CA ASN A 86 36.83 -20.33 -21.75
C ASN A 86 38.24 -20.87 -21.49
N VAL A 87 38.44 -21.71 -20.47
CA VAL A 87 39.75 -22.27 -20.08
C VAL A 87 39.61 -23.78 -19.91
N ASP A 88 40.36 -24.56 -20.69
CA ASP A 88 40.44 -26.03 -20.52
C ASP A 88 41.24 -26.40 -19.27
N VAL A 89 40.69 -26.16 -18.10
CA VAL A 89 41.29 -26.45 -16.80
C VAL A 89 41.65 -27.94 -16.67
N GLN A 90 40.86 -28.83 -17.25
CA GLN A 90 41.14 -30.26 -17.22
C GLN A 90 42.35 -30.62 -18.10
N GLY A 91 42.43 -30.04 -19.29
CA GLY A 91 43.59 -30.23 -20.19
C GLY A 91 44.85 -29.67 -19.60
N GLU A 92 44.83 -28.48 -19.02
CA GLU A 92 45.98 -27.86 -18.34
C GLU A 92 46.46 -28.71 -17.15
N LEU A 93 45.54 -29.22 -16.33
CA LEU A 93 45.85 -30.15 -15.24
C LEU A 93 46.43 -31.47 -15.76
N ALA A 94 45.86 -32.04 -16.82
CA ALA A 94 46.38 -33.25 -17.42
C ALA A 94 47.78 -33.08 -18.02
N GLY A 95 48.08 -31.84 -18.53
CA GLY A 95 49.42 -31.47 -18.99
C GLY A 95 50.44 -31.33 -17.86
N ALA A 96 50.04 -30.81 -16.72
CA ALA A 96 50.88 -30.61 -15.54
C ALA A 96 51.13 -31.89 -14.69
N LEU A 97 50.25 -32.90 -14.80
CA LEU A 97 50.33 -34.11 -13.99
C LEU A 97 51.25 -35.18 -14.62
N PRO A 98 52.00 -35.94 -13.78
CA PRO A 98 52.73 -37.12 -14.25
C PRO A 98 51.80 -38.13 -14.96
N PRO A 99 52.31 -38.96 -15.91
CA PRO A 99 51.46 -39.88 -16.69
C PRO A 99 50.57 -40.80 -15.85
N VAL A 100 51.05 -41.23 -14.70
CA VAL A 100 50.26 -42.10 -13.75
C VAL A 100 49.09 -41.36 -13.10
N ALA A 101 49.19 -40.05 -12.96
CA ALA A 101 48.16 -39.22 -12.30
C ALA A 101 47.22 -38.53 -13.30
N LYS A 102 47.45 -38.60 -14.63
CA LYS A 102 46.58 -38.00 -15.64
C LYS A 102 45.07 -38.39 -15.52
N PRO A 103 44.72 -39.65 -15.18
CA PRO A 103 43.29 -40.02 -14.97
C PRO A 103 42.62 -39.25 -13.83
N LEU A 104 43.38 -38.64 -12.92
CA LEU A 104 42.86 -37.83 -11.82
C LEU A 104 42.59 -36.35 -12.24
N ALA A 105 42.97 -35.93 -13.42
CA ALA A 105 42.76 -34.54 -13.89
C ALA A 105 41.27 -34.15 -13.89
N GLY A 106 40.36 -35.03 -14.32
CA GLY A 106 38.90 -34.79 -14.28
C GLY A 106 38.37 -34.57 -12.86
N PRO A 107 38.55 -35.54 -11.94
CA PRO A 107 38.14 -35.35 -10.55
C PRO A 107 38.80 -34.14 -9.88
N ALA A 108 40.06 -33.86 -10.18
CA ALA A 108 40.79 -32.66 -9.66
C ALA A 108 40.18 -31.39 -10.20
N ALA A 109 39.86 -31.30 -11.50
CA ALA A 109 39.21 -30.16 -12.10
C ALA A 109 37.83 -29.92 -11.48
N ALA A 110 37.03 -30.98 -11.23
CA ALA A 110 35.74 -30.87 -10.55
C ALA A 110 35.90 -30.37 -9.10
N GLY A 111 36.90 -30.89 -8.36
CA GLY A 111 37.19 -30.38 -7.01
C GLY A 111 37.65 -28.91 -6.98
N LEU A 112 38.47 -28.49 -7.94
CA LEU A 112 38.87 -27.10 -8.11
C LEU A 112 37.70 -26.21 -8.47
N ARG A 113 36.74 -26.67 -9.29
CA ARG A 113 35.53 -25.92 -9.64
C ARG A 113 34.69 -25.63 -8.39
N THR A 114 34.46 -26.63 -7.53
CA THR A 114 33.72 -26.44 -6.28
C THR A 114 34.45 -25.48 -5.34
N LEU A 115 35.78 -25.63 -5.19
CA LEU A 115 36.57 -24.74 -4.38
C LEU A 115 36.57 -23.30 -4.92
N ALA A 116 36.66 -23.12 -6.24
CA ALA A 116 36.60 -21.81 -6.88
C ALA A 116 35.25 -21.14 -6.65
N GLY A 117 34.13 -21.90 -6.71
CA GLY A 117 32.79 -21.40 -6.39
C GLY A 117 32.68 -20.89 -4.95
N ASN A 118 33.16 -21.65 -3.98
CA ASN A 118 33.17 -21.26 -2.58
C ASN A 118 34.03 -19.99 -2.34
N LEU A 119 35.23 -19.93 -2.95
CA LEU A 119 36.10 -18.77 -2.84
C LEU A 119 35.52 -17.52 -3.53
N ALA A 120 34.85 -17.70 -4.66
CA ALA A 120 34.16 -16.60 -5.35
C ALA A 120 33.01 -16.05 -4.48
N SER A 121 32.18 -16.92 -3.91
CA SER A 121 31.08 -16.52 -3.01
C SER A 121 31.60 -15.81 -1.76
N GLU A 122 32.66 -16.33 -1.14
CA GLU A 122 33.32 -15.65 -0.02
C GLU A 122 33.90 -14.28 -0.42
N ALA A 123 34.52 -14.22 -1.59
CA ALA A 123 35.11 -12.95 -2.11
C ALA A 123 34.02 -11.91 -2.34
N LEU A 124 32.87 -12.28 -2.97
CA LEU A 124 31.73 -11.40 -3.21
C LEU A 124 31.05 -10.94 -1.90
N SER A 125 31.15 -11.73 -0.84
CA SER A 125 30.62 -11.38 0.48
C SER A 125 31.51 -10.41 1.27
N ARG A 126 32.74 -10.14 0.80
CA ARG A 126 33.66 -9.23 1.51
C ARG A 126 33.20 -7.77 1.42
N PRO A 127 33.18 -7.00 2.54
CA PRO A 127 32.70 -5.61 2.56
C PRO A 127 33.37 -4.69 1.54
N ARG A 128 34.64 -4.91 1.24
CA ARG A 128 35.36 -4.14 0.20
C ARG A 128 34.85 -4.40 -1.19
N VAL A 129 34.50 -5.66 -1.51
CA VAL A 129 33.98 -6.04 -2.83
C VAL A 129 32.55 -5.51 -2.97
N GLN A 130 31.74 -5.59 -1.91
CA GLN A 130 30.39 -5.01 -1.89
C GLN A 130 30.40 -3.48 -2.06
N ALA A 131 31.35 -2.79 -1.43
CA ALA A 131 31.52 -1.35 -1.62
C ALA A 131 31.94 -0.98 -3.06
N LEU A 132 32.87 -1.73 -3.66
CA LEU A 132 33.27 -1.55 -5.07
C LEU A 132 32.09 -1.86 -6.02
N TRP A 133 31.33 -2.89 -5.75
CA TRP A 133 30.12 -3.22 -6.50
C TRP A 133 29.10 -2.08 -6.46
N ALA A 134 28.82 -1.54 -5.27
CA ALA A 134 27.89 -0.43 -5.08
C ALA A 134 28.35 0.82 -5.84
N GLU A 135 29.65 1.15 -5.77
CA GLU A 135 30.23 2.29 -6.49
C GLU A 135 30.21 2.09 -8.00
N ALA A 136 30.58 0.91 -8.49
CA ALA A 136 30.53 0.58 -9.91
C ALA A 136 29.11 0.67 -10.46
N ASN A 137 28.11 0.12 -9.75
CA ASN A 137 26.71 0.21 -10.14
C ASN A 137 26.19 1.65 -10.10
N ARG A 138 26.57 2.44 -9.10
CA ARG A 138 26.21 3.86 -9.02
C ARG A 138 26.71 4.63 -10.23
N ASN A 139 28.01 4.47 -10.57
CA ASN A 139 28.64 5.16 -11.67
C ASN A 139 28.08 4.71 -13.02
N ALA A 140 27.91 3.40 -13.21
CA ALA A 140 27.32 2.84 -14.44
C ALA A 140 25.88 3.33 -14.65
N HIS A 141 25.08 3.34 -13.59
CA HIS A 141 23.69 3.80 -13.67
C HIS A 141 23.61 5.33 -13.90
N ALA A 142 24.47 6.12 -13.27
CA ALA A 142 24.53 7.55 -13.52
C ALA A 142 24.87 7.86 -14.99
N LEU A 143 25.86 7.17 -15.56
CA LEU A 143 26.19 7.27 -16.98
C LEU A 143 25.05 6.82 -17.89
N PHE A 144 24.38 5.71 -17.56
CA PHE A 144 23.20 5.25 -18.28
C PHE A 144 22.08 6.30 -18.30
N LEU A 145 21.83 6.96 -17.17
CA LEU A 145 20.85 8.05 -17.10
C LEU A 145 21.27 9.26 -17.93
N GLU A 146 22.56 9.62 -17.91
CA GLU A 146 23.10 10.72 -18.71
C GLU A 146 22.85 10.47 -20.22
N VAL A 147 23.09 9.25 -20.68
CA VAL A 147 22.80 8.81 -22.06
C VAL A 147 21.32 8.92 -22.40
N ILE A 148 20.45 8.34 -21.55
CA ILE A 148 19.02 8.28 -21.82
C ILE A 148 18.34 9.65 -21.63
N GLU A 149 18.84 10.52 -20.78
CA GLU A 149 18.28 11.86 -20.57
C GLU A 149 18.73 12.88 -21.62
N GLY A 150 19.63 12.47 -22.52
CA GLY A 150 20.08 13.30 -23.65
C GLY A 150 21.09 14.37 -23.23
N GLY A 151 21.79 14.19 -22.11
CA GLY A 151 22.82 15.08 -21.63
C GLY A 151 24.17 14.36 -21.46
N GLY A 152 25.27 15.10 -21.66
CA GLY A 152 26.63 14.67 -21.33
C GLY A 152 27.67 14.93 -22.40
N ASP A 153 28.85 15.38 -21.97
CA ASP A 153 30.03 15.59 -22.84
C ASP A 153 30.64 14.27 -23.33
N THR A 154 30.12 13.12 -22.89
CA THR A 154 30.61 11.77 -23.22
C THR A 154 29.89 11.12 -24.41
N LEU A 155 28.89 11.80 -24.98
CA LEU A 155 28.12 11.31 -26.13
C LEU A 155 28.52 12.04 -27.39
N SER A 156 29.14 11.33 -28.36
CA SER A 156 29.26 11.85 -29.70
C SER A 156 28.18 11.29 -30.61
N THR A 157 27.50 12.19 -31.31
CA THR A 157 26.44 11.88 -32.30
C THR A 157 26.99 11.94 -33.72
N GLU A 158 28.29 11.75 -33.94
CA GLU A 158 28.87 11.74 -35.26
C GLU A 158 28.38 10.53 -36.08
N GLY A 159 27.71 10.80 -37.15
CA GLY A 159 27.26 9.77 -38.13
C GLY A 159 25.92 9.10 -37.85
N GLY A 160 25.08 9.65 -36.92
CA GLY A 160 23.73 9.09 -36.69
C GLY A 160 23.72 7.86 -35.78
N ALA A 161 24.84 7.52 -35.16
CA ALA A 161 24.96 6.48 -34.15
C ALA A 161 25.42 7.11 -32.83
N VAL A 162 24.81 6.70 -31.73
CA VAL A 162 25.26 7.13 -30.38
C VAL A 162 26.40 6.23 -29.96
N THR A 163 27.59 6.80 -29.90
CA THR A 163 28.81 6.14 -29.46
C THR A 163 29.16 6.59 -28.04
N LEU A 164 29.28 5.64 -27.13
CA LEU A 164 29.83 5.87 -25.79
C LEU A 164 31.36 5.87 -25.90
N GLU A 165 32.01 7.00 -25.59
CA GLU A 165 33.45 7.08 -25.47
C GLU A 165 33.86 6.53 -24.11
N LEU A 166 34.41 5.32 -24.08
CA LEU A 166 34.93 4.67 -22.88
C LEU A 166 36.22 5.29 -22.36
N GLY A 167 36.93 6.07 -23.18
CA GLY A 167 38.19 6.72 -22.82
C GLY A 167 38.15 7.46 -21.50
N PRO A 168 37.24 8.43 -21.30
CA PRO A 168 37.13 9.17 -20.05
C PRO A 168 36.73 8.29 -18.84
N ILE A 169 35.99 7.21 -19.07
CA ILE A 169 35.58 6.28 -18.02
C ILE A 169 36.76 5.45 -17.54
N VAL A 170 37.52 4.89 -18.49
CA VAL A 170 38.71 4.08 -18.21
C VAL A 170 39.80 4.94 -17.58
N GLU A 171 39.92 6.19 -17.99
CA GLU A 171 40.88 7.15 -17.39
C GLU A 171 40.51 7.45 -15.92
N ARG A 172 39.27 7.71 -15.61
CA ARG A 172 38.77 7.91 -14.23
C ARG A 172 38.95 6.67 -13.35
N LEU A 173 38.67 5.48 -13.88
CA LEU A 173 38.87 4.21 -13.18
C LEU A 173 40.36 3.90 -13.00
N GLY A 174 41.16 4.14 -14.01
CA GLY A 174 42.61 3.98 -13.96
C GLY A 174 43.24 4.90 -12.93
N ALA A 175 42.80 6.16 -12.86
CA ALA A 175 43.26 7.12 -11.86
C ALA A 175 42.92 6.70 -10.42
N GLN A 176 41.73 6.10 -10.20
CA GLN A 176 41.32 5.57 -8.89
C GLN A 176 42.08 4.30 -8.49
N LEU A 177 42.43 3.47 -9.44
CA LEU A 177 43.16 2.22 -9.22
C LEU A 177 44.69 2.38 -9.27
N GLY A 178 45.18 3.57 -9.60
CA GLY A 178 46.59 3.84 -9.76
C GLY A 178 47.25 3.11 -10.94
N VAL A 179 46.45 2.73 -11.96
CA VAL A 179 46.90 1.98 -13.14
C VAL A 179 46.54 2.77 -14.40
N ASP A 180 47.54 3.08 -15.22
CA ASP A 180 47.35 3.71 -16.53
C ASP A 180 46.88 2.65 -17.55
N VAL A 181 45.57 2.41 -17.60
CA VAL A 181 44.92 1.50 -18.54
C VAL A 181 44.50 2.23 -19.82
N ALA A 182 44.24 3.52 -19.74
CA ALA A 182 43.74 4.32 -20.86
C ALA A 182 44.73 4.39 -22.02
N SER A 183 46.01 4.48 -21.73
CA SER A 183 47.08 4.55 -22.75
C SER A 183 47.30 3.23 -23.52
N LYS A 184 46.76 2.12 -23.03
CA LYS A 184 46.90 0.77 -23.61
C LYS A 184 45.69 0.31 -24.41
N LEU A 185 44.58 1.06 -24.41
CA LEU A 185 43.37 0.73 -25.18
C LEU A 185 43.48 1.23 -26.61
N PRO A 186 43.23 0.37 -27.63
CA PRO A 186 43.14 0.83 -29.01
C PRO A 186 41.97 1.84 -29.12
N PRO A 187 42.11 2.92 -29.92
CA PRO A 187 41.09 3.95 -30.07
C PRO A 187 39.72 3.42 -30.51
N GLU A 188 39.71 2.30 -31.24
CA GLU A 188 38.47 1.65 -31.71
C GLU A 188 37.76 0.81 -30.63
N ALA A 189 38.54 0.25 -29.68
CA ALA A 189 37.99 -0.46 -28.52
C ALA A 189 37.45 0.48 -27.44
N ALA A 190 37.78 1.77 -27.53
CA ALA A 190 37.31 2.82 -26.64
C ALA A 190 35.91 3.38 -27.05
N LYS A 191 35.35 2.92 -28.18
CA LYS A 191 34.08 3.38 -28.71
C LYS A 191 33.11 2.20 -28.80
N ILE A 192 32.05 2.21 -27.99
CA ILE A 192 30.97 1.23 -28.12
C ILE A 192 29.76 1.93 -28.75
N GLN A 193 29.34 1.43 -29.91
CA GLN A 193 28.09 1.85 -30.53
C GLN A 193 26.93 1.25 -29.72
N LEU A 194 26.19 2.09 -29.01
CA LEU A 194 25.18 1.66 -28.06
C LEU A 194 23.81 1.45 -28.71
N LEU A 195 23.42 2.34 -29.61
CA LEU A 195 22.04 2.36 -30.17
C LEU A 195 22.00 3.15 -31.49
N GLU A 196 21.08 2.79 -32.38
CA GLU A 196 20.68 3.66 -33.50
C GLU A 196 19.91 4.89 -32.95
N SER A 197 20.06 6.05 -33.60
CA SER A 197 19.48 7.32 -33.13
C SER A 197 17.97 7.26 -32.87
N ASP A 198 17.25 6.47 -33.66
CA ASP A 198 15.79 6.34 -33.54
C ASP A 198 15.35 5.55 -32.29
N GLN A 199 16.14 4.56 -31.88
CA GLN A 199 15.88 3.79 -30.67
C GLN A 199 16.17 4.63 -29.42
N LEU A 200 17.22 5.46 -29.46
CA LEU A 200 17.54 6.36 -28.37
C LEU A 200 16.48 7.45 -28.17
N SER A 201 16.01 8.08 -29.27
CA SER A 201 14.96 9.11 -29.18
C SER A 201 13.68 8.53 -28.58
N THR A 202 13.29 7.31 -29.00
CA THR A 202 12.14 6.60 -28.43
C THR A 202 12.31 6.32 -26.93
N ALA A 203 13.53 5.92 -26.50
CA ALA A 203 13.84 5.69 -25.08
C ALA A 203 13.77 7.00 -24.28
N GLN A 204 14.29 8.11 -24.81
CA GLN A 204 14.23 9.43 -24.19
C GLN A 204 12.80 9.92 -24.04
N ASP A 205 11.95 9.77 -25.05
CA ASP A 205 10.54 10.11 -25.01
C ASP A 205 9.79 9.27 -23.96
N ALA A 206 10.09 7.98 -23.88
CA ALA A 206 9.51 7.08 -22.87
C ALA A 206 9.92 7.50 -21.44
N VAL A 207 11.19 7.87 -21.23
CA VAL A 207 11.69 8.36 -19.92
C VAL A 207 11.04 9.69 -19.56
N ASN A 208 10.95 10.64 -20.49
CA ASN A 208 10.31 11.93 -20.27
C ASN A 208 8.82 11.76 -19.95
N ALA A 209 8.12 10.89 -20.71
CA ALA A 209 6.74 10.52 -20.43
C ALA A 209 6.59 9.91 -19.07
N LEU A 210 7.45 8.97 -18.65
CA LEU A 210 7.43 8.32 -17.34
C LEU A 210 7.67 9.34 -16.21
N LYS A 211 8.63 10.27 -16.38
CA LYS A 211 8.87 11.36 -15.42
C LYS A 211 7.62 12.24 -15.28
N GLY A 212 7.01 12.65 -16.39
CA GLY A 212 5.77 13.42 -16.43
C GLY A 212 4.60 12.68 -15.76
N LEU A 213 4.34 11.44 -16.18
CA LEU A 213 3.27 10.60 -15.64
C LEU A 213 3.43 10.37 -14.13
N SER A 214 4.63 10.09 -13.66
CA SER A 214 4.89 9.83 -12.24
C SER A 214 4.62 11.03 -11.33
N LEU A 215 4.60 12.25 -11.86
CA LEU A 215 4.24 13.48 -11.14
C LEU A 215 2.78 13.86 -11.34
N ILE A 216 2.29 13.82 -12.56
CA ILE A 216 0.96 14.34 -12.95
C ILE A 216 -0.16 13.39 -12.53
N LEU A 217 0.02 12.06 -12.72
CA LEU A 217 -1.02 11.08 -12.39
C LEU A 217 -1.43 11.06 -10.92
N PRO A 218 -0.51 11.09 -9.93
CA PRO A 218 -0.91 11.16 -8.52
C PRO A 218 -1.70 12.41 -8.21
N LEU A 219 -1.31 13.57 -8.78
CA LEU A 219 -2.01 14.84 -8.58
C LEU A 219 -3.42 14.81 -9.16
N ILE A 220 -3.57 14.32 -10.40
CA ILE A 220 -4.89 14.15 -11.03
C ILE A 220 -5.74 13.17 -10.22
N THR A 221 -5.18 12.03 -9.81
CA THR A 221 -5.88 11.02 -9.02
C THR A 221 -6.40 11.61 -7.72
N LEU A 222 -5.57 12.36 -6.99
CA LEU A 222 -5.96 13.01 -5.75
C LEU A 222 -7.02 14.08 -5.98
N ALA A 223 -6.89 14.88 -7.05
CA ALA A 223 -7.87 15.90 -7.43
C ALA A 223 -9.22 15.27 -7.78
N LEU A 224 -9.24 14.12 -8.47
CA LEU A 224 -10.47 13.39 -8.80
C LEU A 224 -11.15 12.84 -7.53
N TYR A 225 -10.39 12.28 -6.56
CA TYR A 225 -10.96 11.88 -5.28
C TYR A 225 -11.53 13.06 -4.50
N ALA A 226 -10.81 14.19 -4.44
CA ALA A 226 -11.31 15.40 -3.81
C ALA A 226 -12.57 15.92 -4.49
N LEU A 227 -12.61 15.93 -5.82
CA LEU A 227 -13.78 16.32 -6.62
C LEU A 227 -14.98 15.38 -6.36
N ALA A 228 -14.74 14.07 -6.31
CA ALA A 228 -15.78 13.08 -5.99
C ALA A 228 -16.42 13.36 -4.63
N VAL A 229 -15.59 13.62 -3.59
CA VAL A 229 -16.08 13.97 -2.25
C VAL A 229 -16.77 15.34 -2.24
N TYR A 230 -16.30 16.32 -3.01
CA TYR A 230 -16.93 17.62 -3.13
C TYR A 230 -18.31 17.53 -3.76
N LEU A 231 -18.46 16.78 -4.85
CA LEU A 231 -19.73 16.57 -5.57
C LEU A 231 -20.73 15.72 -4.78
N ALA A 232 -20.28 14.87 -3.87
CA ALA A 232 -21.11 13.99 -3.05
C ALA A 232 -21.85 14.72 -1.92
N ARG A 233 -22.48 15.88 -2.25
CA ARG A 233 -23.27 16.66 -1.28
C ARG A 233 -24.41 15.80 -0.71
N GLY A 234 -24.51 15.75 0.62
CA GLY A 234 -25.48 14.92 1.33
C GLY A 234 -25.04 13.49 1.64
N TRP A 235 -24.07 12.94 0.91
CA TRP A 235 -23.53 11.57 1.12
C TRP A 235 -21.97 11.50 1.08
N ARG A 236 -21.30 12.61 1.45
CA ARG A 236 -19.82 12.71 1.46
C ARG A 236 -19.14 11.58 2.23
N ARG A 237 -19.75 11.09 3.31
CA ARG A 237 -19.21 9.97 4.11
C ARG A 237 -19.11 8.68 3.29
N GLU A 238 -20.12 8.39 2.48
CA GLU A 238 -20.10 7.22 1.58
C GLU A 238 -19.02 7.36 0.52
N ALA A 239 -18.84 8.57 -0.03
CA ALA A 239 -17.78 8.86 -0.99
C ALA A 239 -16.39 8.69 -0.36
N ILE A 240 -16.17 9.16 0.88
CA ILE A 240 -14.88 8.95 1.59
C ILE A 240 -14.67 7.45 1.91
N ARG A 241 -15.71 6.71 2.27
CA ARG A 241 -15.62 5.25 2.44
C ARG A 241 -15.24 4.56 1.14
N ALA A 242 -15.86 4.95 0.03
CA ALA A 242 -15.53 4.43 -1.29
C ALA A 242 -14.09 4.77 -1.69
N TRP A 243 -13.61 5.99 -1.39
CA TRP A 243 -12.19 6.35 -1.56
C TRP A 243 -11.27 5.41 -0.76
N GLY A 244 -11.53 5.21 0.53
CA GLY A 244 -10.75 4.27 1.36
C GLY A 244 -10.72 2.85 0.77
N ILE A 245 -11.88 2.34 0.34
CA ILE A 245 -12.00 1.03 -0.33
C ILE A 245 -11.19 1.01 -1.63
N SER A 246 -11.26 2.07 -2.44
CA SER A 246 -10.48 2.18 -3.68
C SER A 246 -8.98 2.07 -3.43
N TRP A 247 -8.45 2.73 -2.41
CA TRP A 247 -7.03 2.64 -2.06
C TRP A 247 -6.64 1.27 -1.54
N MET A 248 -7.51 0.63 -0.75
CA MET A 248 -7.30 -0.78 -0.34
C MET A 248 -7.28 -1.70 -1.55
N LEU A 249 -8.18 -1.50 -2.53
CA LEU A 249 -8.21 -2.27 -3.76
C LEU A 249 -6.96 -2.06 -4.61
N ILE A 250 -6.48 -0.80 -4.76
CA ILE A 250 -5.24 -0.51 -5.48
C ILE A 250 -4.07 -1.26 -4.82
N GLY A 251 -3.92 -1.13 -3.49
CA GLY A 251 -2.85 -1.80 -2.75
C GLY A 251 -2.91 -3.32 -2.90
N LEU A 252 -4.09 -3.91 -2.79
CA LEU A 252 -4.31 -5.34 -2.96
C LEU A 252 -4.00 -5.80 -4.39
N LEU A 253 -4.48 -5.07 -5.42
CA LEU A 253 -4.19 -5.36 -6.82
C LEU A 253 -2.70 -5.31 -7.13
N VAL A 254 -1.99 -4.31 -6.61
CA VAL A 254 -0.53 -4.22 -6.76
C VAL A 254 0.16 -5.46 -6.19
N LEU A 255 -0.25 -5.93 -5.01
CA LEU A 255 0.32 -7.12 -4.38
C LEU A 255 -0.01 -8.39 -5.17
N ILE A 256 -1.23 -8.53 -5.69
CA ILE A 256 -1.64 -9.66 -6.53
C ILE A 256 -0.87 -9.66 -7.85
N ILE A 257 -0.81 -8.52 -8.55
CA ILE A 257 -0.08 -8.40 -9.82
C ILE A 257 1.39 -8.77 -9.61
N ARG A 258 2.00 -8.27 -8.51
CA ARG A 258 3.39 -8.61 -8.15
C ARG A 258 3.56 -10.11 -7.92
N SER A 259 2.66 -10.76 -7.19
CA SER A 259 2.73 -12.21 -6.92
C SER A 259 2.61 -13.02 -8.20
N VAL A 260 1.56 -12.76 -8.99
CA VAL A 260 1.30 -13.49 -10.25
C VAL A 260 2.42 -13.26 -11.27
N ALA A 261 2.91 -12.01 -11.41
CA ALA A 261 4.02 -11.71 -12.29
C ALA A 261 5.32 -12.37 -11.81
N GLY A 262 5.54 -12.46 -10.50
CA GLY A 262 6.68 -13.15 -9.92
C GLY A 262 6.67 -14.64 -10.21
N GLU A 263 5.55 -15.31 -9.95
CA GLU A 263 5.40 -16.75 -10.24
C GLU A 263 5.62 -17.05 -11.75
N ALA A 264 5.02 -16.23 -12.62
CA ALA A 264 5.19 -16.39 -14.07
C ALA A 264 6.64 -16.14 -14.51
N LEU A 265 7.31 -15.13 -13.95
CA LEU A 265 8.69 -14.79 -14.31
C LEU A 265 9.67 -15.84 -13.80
N VAL A 266 9.54 -16.24 -12.54
CA VAL A 266 10.38 -17.31 -11.94
C VAL A 266 10.22 -18.58 -12.73
N GLY A 267 8.98 -19.01 -13.02
CA GLY A 267 8.73 -20.23 -13.81
C GLY A 267 9.24 -20.17 -15.26
N SER A 268 9.37 -18.95 -15.84
CA SER A 268 9.89 -18.81 -17.23
C SER A 268 11.40 -18.67 -17.30
N LEU A 269 12.06 -18.12 -16.27
CA LEU A 269 13.49 -17.86 -16.24
C LEU A 269 14.31 -18.94 -15.51
N SER A 270 13.69 -19.70 -14.62
CA SER A 270 14.38 -20.81 -13.98
C SER A 270 14.56 -21.96 -14.97
N SER A 271 15.75 -22.04 -15.57
CA SER A 271 16.14 -23.15 -16.46
C SER A 271 16.44 -24.45 -15.70
N SER A 272 16.66 -24.36 -14.39
CA SER A 272 16.91 -25.48 -13.50
C SER A 272 16.42 -25.16 -12.08
N GLU A 273 16.09 -26.21 -11.32
CA GLU A 273 15.63 -26.11 -9.92
C GLU A 273 16.67 -25.42 -9.00
N SER A 274 17.96 -25.48 -9.37
CA SER A 274 19.05 -24.87 -8.62
C SER A 274 19.10 -23.33 -8.77
N VAL A 275 18.58 -22.77 -9.86
CA VAL A 275 18.60 -21.31 -10.14
C VAL A 275 17.33 -20.62 -9.65
N GLU A 276 16.24 -21.35 -9.45
CA GLU A 276 14.93 -20.83 -9.05
C GLU A 276 14.99 -19.96 -7.77
N PRO A 277 15.70 -20.35 -6.68
CA PRO A 277 15.81 -19.52 -5.48
C PRO A 277 16.45 -18.17 -5.75
N ALA A 278 17.49 -18.14 -6.58
CA ALA A 278 18.17 -16.89 -6.96
C ALA A 278 17.26 -15.96 -7.78
N VAL A 279 16.54 -16.51 -8.77
CA VAL A 279 15.57 -15.73 -9.58
C VAL A 279 14.44 -15.18 -8.70
N SER A 280 13.94 -16.00 -7.77
CA SER A 280 12.93 -15.56 -6.80
C SER A 280 13.44 -14.43 -5.90
N ALA A 281 14.67 -14.55 -5.37
CA ALA A 281 15.30 -13.52 -4.56
C ALA A 281 15.52 -12.21 -5.35
N VAL A 282 15.94 -12.32 -6.61
CA VAL A 282 16.07 -11.14 -7.51
C VAL A 282 14.73 -10.44 -7.67
N TRP A 283 13.66 -11.19 -7.95
CA TRP A 283 12.32 -10.63 -8.08
C TRP A 283 11.86 -9.94 -6.79
N ASP A 284 12.03 -10.59 -5.66
CA ASP A 284 11.62 -10.07 -4.36
C ASP A 284 12.36 -8.79 -3.97
N ILE A 285 13.66 -8.72 -4.21
CA ILE A 285 14.49 -7.57 -3.93
C ILE A 285 14.15 -6.42 -4.91
N ALA A 286 14.09 -6.68 -6.21
CA ALA A 286 13.81 -5.69 -7.24
C ALA A 286 12.42 -5.06 -7.09
N THR A 287 11.42 -5.85 -6.66
CA THR A 287 10.05 -5.39 -6.47
C THR A 287 9.69 -5.04 -5.02
N SER A 288 10.67 -5.03 -4.10
CA SER A 288 10.46 -4.73 -2.68
C SER A 288 9.80 -3.35 -2.47
N LEU A 289 10.22 -2.34 -3.25
CA LEU A 289 9.64 -1.00 -3.23
C LEU A 289 8.17 -1.01 -3.66
N LEU A 290 7.81 -1.79 -4.68
CA LEU A 290 6.43 -1.96 -5.15
C LEU A 290 5.57 -2.64 -4.09
N ARG A 291 6.09 -3.71 -3.47
CA ARG A 291 5.43 -4.41 -2.34
C ARG A 291 5.14 -3.44 -1.20
N ASN A 292 6.14 -2.68 -0.76
CA ASN A 292 5.99 -1.72 0.33
C ASN A 292 4.98 -0.62 -0.03
N GLY A 293 4.99 -0.15 -1.28
CA GLY A 293 4.00 0.80 -1.81
C GLY A 293 2.58 0.23 -1.78
N GLY A 294 2.39 -1.02 -2.19
CA GLY A 294 1.10 -1.73 -2.14
C GLY A 294 0.57 -1.88 -0.72
N ILE A 295 1.42 -2.30 0.22
CA ILE A 295 1.07 -2.41 1.65
C ILE A 295 0.69 -1.04 2.23
N ALA A 296 1.46 0.01 1.93
CA ALA A 296 1.18 1.36 2.39
C ALA A 296 -0.15 1.88 1.85
N MET A 297 -0.42 1.68 0.55
CA MET A 297 -1.67 2.09 -0.09
C MET A 297 -2.88 1.39 0.55
N PHE A 298 -2.76 0.08 0.82
CA PHE A 298 -3.78 -0.68 1.54
C PHE A 298 -4.00 -0.12 2.95
N ALA A 299 -2.93 0.13 3.70
CA ALA A 299 -3.00 0.66 5.05
C ALA A 299 -3.63 2.06 5.12
N TYR A 300 -3.25 2.96 4.21
CA TYR A 300 -3.87 4.29 4.14
C TYR A 300 -5.35 4.20 3.77
N GLY A 301 -5.69 3.36 2.81
CA GLY A 301 -7.08 3.08 2.44
C GLY A 301 -7.89 2.58 3.63
N LEU A 302 -7.33 1.67 4.43
CA LEU A 302 -7.95 1.15 5.65
C LEU A 302 -8.17 2.25 6.70
N VAL A 303 -7.19 3.13 6.91
CA VAL A 303 -7.32 4.26 7.85
C VAL A 303 -8.43 5.22 7.40
N ILE A 304 -8.48 5.58 6.11
CA ILE A 304 -9.54 6.42 5.55
C ILE A 304 -10.91 5.74 5.70
N PHE A 305 -11.00 4.46 5.37
CA PHE A 305 -12.22 3.66 5.50
C PHE A 305 -12.72 3.61 6.95
N LEU A 306 -11.85 3.26 7.89
CA LEU A 306 -12.18 3.21 9.32
C LEU A 306 -12.60 4.58 9.87
N GLY A 307 -11.91 5.65 9.48
CA GLY A 307 -12.27 7.03 9.83
C GLY A 307 -13.69 7.39 9.34
N ALA A 308 -14.01 7.05 8.09
CA ALA A 308 -15.33 7.29 7.51
C ALA A 308 -16.42 6.42 8.15
N VAL A 309 -16.11 5.18 8.53
CA VAL A 309 -17.01 4.29 9.28
C VAL A 309 -17.24 4.83 10.69
N LEU A 310 -16.18 5.24 11.37
CA LEU A 310 -16.25 5.79 12.72
C LEU A 310 -17.08 7.09 12.78
N ALA A 311 -17.02 7.91 11.73
CA ALA A 311 -17.86 9.10 11.57
C ALA A 311 -19.33 8.76 11.18
N GLY A 312 -19.67 7.49 10.93
CA GLY A 312 -20.97 7.03 10.45
C GLY A 312 -22.05 6.91 11.53
N PRO A 313 -23.34 6.71 11.14
CA PRO A 313 -24.47 6.54 12.06
C PRO A 313 -24.57 5.12 12.65
N LEU A 314 -23.67 4.20 12.30
CA LEU A 314 -23.68 2.81 12.74
C LEU A 314 -23.64 2.69 14.27
N GLY A 315 -24.39 1.75 14.83
CA GLY A 315 -24.43 1.53 16.28
C GLY A 315 -23.06 1.22 16.90
N PHE A 316 -22.20 0.50 16.18
CA PHE A 316 -20.82 0.27 16.56
C PHE A 316 -20.01 1.59 16.58
N ALA A 317 -20.13 2.41 15.54
CA ALA A 317 -19.43 3.69 15.44
C ALA A 317 -19.87 4.66 16.55
N LYS A 318 -21.19 4.69 16.87
CA LYS A 318 -21.70 5.46 18.02
C LYS A 318 -21.12 4.96 19.34
N ARG A 319 -21.03 3.63 19.54
CA ARG A 319 -20.41 3.04 20.75
C ARG A 319 -18.92 3.38 20.84
N ALA A 320 -18.18 3.26 19.73
CA ALA A 320 -16.75 3.61 19.68
C ALA A 320 -16.53 5.11 19.93
N ARG A 321 -17.31 6.00 19.31
CA ARG A 321 -17.24 7.45 19.59
C ARG A 321 -17.58 7.78 21.04
N ARG A 322 -18.58 7.09 21.60
CA ARG A 322 -18.94 7.27 23.01
C ARG A 322 -17.80 6.87 23.95
N SER A 323 -17.09 5.77 23.70
CA SER A 323 -15.92 5.37 24.48
C SER A 323 -14.72 6.28 24.28
N LEU A 324 -14.60 6.90 23.10
CA LEU A 324 -13.53 7.88 22.79
C LEU A 324 -13.89 9.32 23.22
N ALA A 325 -15.16 9.57 23.60
CA ALA A 325 -15.63 10.92 23.93
C ALA A 325 -14.79 11.62 25.02
N PRO A 326 -14.43 10.98 26.15
CA PRO A 326 -13.60 11.63 27.17
C PRO A 326 -12.19 11.93 26.66
N LEU A 327 -11.60 11.06 25.82
CA LEU A 327 -10.28 11.27 25.21
C LEU A 327 -10.33 12.46 24.23
N LEU A 328 -11.40 12.59 23.45
CA LEU A 328 -11.57 13.65 22.45
C LEU A 328 -12.06 14.98 23.07
N ARG A 329 -12.52 14.98 24.31
CA ARG A 329 -13.02 16.18 25.00
C ARG A 329 -11.90 17.18 25.28
N GLU A 330 -10.79 16.70 25.81
CA GLU A 330 -9.61 17.54 26.03
C GLU A 330 -8.76 17.61 24.76
N ARG A 331 -8.38 18.82 24.35
CA ARG A 331 -7.53 19.01 23.18
C ARG A 331 -6.20 18.29 23.32
N VAL A 332 -5.58 18.40 24.50
CA VAL A 332 -4.26 17.82 24.76
C VAL A 332 -4.29 16.29 24.60
N SER A 333 -5.26 15.61 25.19
CA SER A 333 -5.39 14.14 25.10
C SER A 333 -5.73 13.68 23.67
N ALA A 334 -6.60 14.43 22.98
CA ALA A 334 -6.93 14.15 21.57
C ALA A 334 -5.71 14.25 20.65
N TYR A 335 -4.93 15.34 20.78
CA TYR A 335 -3.71 15.53 19.97
C TYR A 335 -2.57 14.59 20.41
N ALA A 336 -2.46 14.25 21.68
CA ALA A 336 -1.50 13.26 22.18
C ALA A 336 -1.79 11.87 21.60
N ALA A 337 -3.05 11.43 21.60
CA ALA A 337 -3.46 10.18 20.96
C ALA A 337 -3.20 10.19 19.46
N ALA A 338 -3.46 11.34 18.81
CA ALA A 338 -3.16 11.54 17.41
C ALA A 338 -1.66 11.43 17.12
N ALA A 339 -0.84 12.15 17.88
CA ALA A 339 0.61 12.12 17.78
C ALA A 339 1.14 10.69 17.99
N PHE A 340 0.58 9.95 18.95
CA PHE A 340 0.93 8.56 19.18
C PHE A 340 0.65 7.68 17.96
N VAL A 341 -0.51 7.82 17.31
CA VAL A 341 -0.85 7.07 16.10
C VAL A 341 0.08 7.46 14.94
N VAL A 342 0.39 8.75 14.77
CA VAL A 342 1.35 9.23 13.76
C VAL A 342 2.74 8.66 14.02
N LEU A 343 3.21 8.69 15.28
CA LEU A 343 4.52 8.12 15.66
C LEU A 343 4.57 6.61 15.40
N LEU A 344 3.48 5.90 15.67
CA LEU A 344 3.38 4.47 15.40
C LEU A 344 3.40 4.17 13.90
N LEU A 345 2.75 4.98 13.07
CA LEU A 345 2.82 4.90 11.60
C LEU A 345 4.24 5.24 11.10
N LEU A 346 4.91 6.23 11.68
CA LEU A 346 6.29 6.60 11.36
C LEU A 346 7.28 5.50 11.78
N TRP A 347 7.06 4.90 12.94
CA TRP A 347 7.90 3.79 13.43
C TRP A 347 7.73 2.54 12.56
N TRP A 348 6.51 2.24 12.13
CA TRP A 348 6.26 1.14 11.19
C TRP A 348 6.88 1.40 9.82
N GLY A 349 7.05 2.68 9.42
CA GLY A 349 7.82 3.12 8.27
C GLY A 349 7.47 2.44 6.94
N PRO A 350 6.18 2.29 6.56
CA PRO A 350 5.79 1.49 5.39
C PRO A 350 6.31 2.05 4.07
N THR A 351 6.80 3.30 4.05
CA THR A 351 7.42 3.91 2.86
C THR A 351 8.49 4.93 3.24
N GLU A 352 9.56 5.00 2.44
CA GLU A 352 10.55 6.08 2.53
C GLU A 352 9.97 7.47 2.30
N GLY A 353 8.76 7.56 1.72
CA GLY A 353 8.03 8.81 1.53
C GLY A 353 7.78 9.57 2.83
N PHE A 354 7.68 8.87 3.99
CA PHE A 354 7.57 9.53 5.30
C PHE A 354 8.83 10.28 5.75
N ARG A 355 9.97 10.02 5.15
CA ARG A 355 11.21 10.76 5.41
C ARG A 355 11.28 12.08 4.64
N ARG A 356 10.39 12.30 3.68
CA ARG A 356 10.31 13.57 2.93
C ARG A 356 9.36 14.54 3.65
N PRO A 357 9.75 15.80 3.86
CA PRO A 357 8.97 16.74 4.70
C PRO A 357 7.58 17.05 4.13
N LEU A 358 7.45 17.19 2.82
CA LEU A 358 6.20 17.62 2.19
C LEU A 358 5.06 16.56 2.33
N PRO A 359 5.23 15.27 2.00
CA PRO A 359 4.21 14.24 2.25
C PRO A 359 3.85 14.10 3.72
N LEU A 360 4.84 14.24 4.62
CA LEU A 360 4.62 14.19 6.07
C LEU A 360 3.74 15.34 6.55
N LEU A 361 4.01 16.57 6.08
CA LEU A 361 3.20 17.75 6.42
C LEU A 361 1.76 17.62 5.91
N VAL A 362 1.56 17.14 4.68
CA VAL A 362 0.22 16.90 4.12
C VAL A 362 -0.53 15.85 4.94
N LEU A 363 0.13 14.74 5.29
CA LEU A 363 -0.47 13.71 6.13
C LEU A 363 -0.85 14.25 7.50
N LEU A 364 0.04 15.01 8.15
CA LEU A 364 -0.21 15.63 9.45
C LEU A 364 -1.39 16.61 9.39
N ALA A 365 -1.47 17.44 8.36
CA ALA A 365 -2.58 18.36 8.16
C ALA A 365 -3.92 17.63 7.97
N LEU A 366 -3.95 16.57 7.16
CA LEU A 366 -5.14 15.74 6.98
C LEU A 366 -5.54 15.03 8.26
N PHE A 367 -4.57 14.56 9.05
CA PHE A 367 -4.82 13.89 10.33
C PHE A 367 -5.41 14.85 11.36
N ILE A 368 -4.86 16.07 11.47
CA ILE A 368 -5.38 17.13 12.34
C ILE A 368 -6.82 17.51 11.94
N ALA A 369 -7.08 17.70 10.64
CA ALA A 369 -8.40 18.00 10.14
C ALA A 369 -9.40 16.86 10.44
N GLY A 370 -8.98 15.61 10.29
CA GLY A 370 -9.79 14.43 10.61
C GLY A 370 -10.15 14.34 12.09
N ILE A 371 -9.18 14.62 12.99
CA ILE A 371 -9.40 14.62 14.43
C ILE A 371 -10.33 15.76 14.87
N GLU A 372 -10.14 16.98 14.35
CA GLU A 372 -11.05 18.09 14.68
C GLU A 372 -12.47 17.82 14.19
N ALA A 373 -12.64 17.22 13.01
CA ALA A 373 -13.95 16.81 12.52
C ALA A 373 -14.60 15.74 13.42
N LEU A 374 -13.84 14.70 13.82
CA LEU A 374 -14.31 13.64 14.71
C LEU A 374 -14.62 14.19 16.10
N ARG A 375 -13.77 15.06 16.63
CA ARG A 375 -13.95 15.74 17.90
C ARG A 375 -15.22 16.59 17.90
N GLY A 376 -15.39 17.46 16.89
CA GLY A 376 -16.57 18.29 16.75
C GLY A 376 -17.87 17.48 16.69
N GLN A 377 -17.85 16.33 15.99
CA GLN A 377 -19.01 15.43 15.93
C GLN A 377 -19.26 14.74 17.28
N THR A 378 -18.23 14.21 17.92
CA THR A 378 -18.34 13.47 19.18
C THR A 378 -18.85 14.37 20.32
N LEU A 379 -18.35 15.61 20.40
CA LEU A 379 -18.80 16.58 21.40
C LEU A 379 -20.27 17.02 21.20
N ARG A 380 -20.74 17.06 19.95
CA ARG A 380 -22.16 17.35 19.67
C ARG A 380 -23.06 16.17 20.01
N GLU A 381 -22.61 14.93 19.79
CA GLU A 381 -23.39 13.72 20.05
C GLU A 381 -23.38 13.32 21.54
N PHE A 382 -22.26 13.58 22.26
CA PHE A 382 -22.04 13.13 23.64
C PHE A 382 -21.45 14.22 24.52
N PRO A 383 -22.18 15.33 24.79
CA PRO A 383 -21.64 16.48 25.53
C PRO A 383 -21.36 16.19 27.02
N ALA A 384 -22.05 15.20 27.61
CA ALA A 384 -21.96 14.86 29.04
C ALA A 384 -21.04 13.67 29.37
N GLU A 385 -20.41 13.03 28.37
CA GLU A 385 -19.55 11.85 28.63
C GLU A 385 -18.19 12.28 29.14
N THR A 386 -17.84 11.80 30.36
CA THR A 386 -16.57 12.00 31.03
C THR A 386 -15.92 10.65 31.36
N TRP A 387 -14.67 10.64 31.82
CA TRP A 387 -14.02 9.41 32.28
C TRP A 387 -14.75 8.76 33.45
N ASP A 388 -15.34 9.56 34.33
CA ASP A 388 -16.07 9.07 35.52
C ASP A 388 -17.37 8.38 35.10
N THR A 389 -18.15 8.97 34.18
CA THR A 389 -19.36 8.32 33.64
C THR A 389 -19.07 7.02 32.89
N LEU A 390 -17.90 6.91 32.25
CA LEU A 390 -17.48 5.64 31.63
C LEU A 390 -17.09 4.60 32.68
N ARG A 391 -16.34 4.98 33.72
CA ARG A 391 -15.95 4.07 34.82
C ARG A 391 -17.18 3.53 35.54
N GLU A 392 -18.14 4.38 35.85
CA GLU A 392 -19.41 3.99 36.50
C GLU A 392 -20.17 2.96 35.63
N ARG A 393 -20.33 3.20 34.36
CA ARG A 393 -20.98 2.25 33.43
C ARG A 393 -20.24 0.94 33.30
N TRP A 394 -18.91 0.96 33.31
CA TRP A 394 -18.12 -0.26 33.29
C TRP A 394 -18.28 -1.04 34.61
N ALA A 395 -18.29 -0.34 35.74
CA ALA A 395 -18.53 -0.93 37.03
C ALA A 395 -19.93 -1.57 37.12
N GLU A 396 -20.97 -0.87 36.67
CA GLU A 396 -22.32 -1.40 36.58
C GLU A 396 -22.42 -2.65 35.68
N ARG A 397 -21.79 -2.64 34.49
CA ARG A 397 -21.76 -3.81 33.61
C ARG A 397 -21.05 -4.99 34.22
N LEU A 398 -19.95 -4.77 34.92
CA LEU A 398 -19.21 -5.81 35.63
C LEU A 398 -20.00 -6.35 36.80
N ALA A 399 -20.70 -5.48 37.56
CA ALA A 399 -21.60 -5.87 38.63
C ALA A 399 -22.75 -6.75 38.11
N ARG A 400 -23.41 -6.36 37.01
CA ARG A 400 -24.46 -7.17 36.37
C ARG A 400 -23.96 -8.52 35.84
N ARG A 401 -22.70 -8.61 35.40
CA ARG A 401 -22.09 -9.89 34.97
C ARG A 401 -21.71 -10.78 36.15
N ARG A 402 -21.35 -10.18 37.30
CA ARG A 402 -20.98 -10.93 38.55
C ARG A 402 -22.20 -11.43 39.29
N SER A 403 -23.40 -10.90 39.04
CA SER A 403 -24.64 -11.31 39.67
C SER A 403 -25.66 -11.76 38.62
N PRO A 404 -25.50 -12.90 37.93
CA PRO A 404 -26.47 -13.40 36.97
C PRO A 404 -27.77 -13.86 37.63
N GLY A 405 -27.88 -13.90 38.98
CA GLY A 405 -29.03 -14.43 39.72
C GLY A 405 -29.76 -13.41 40.59
N ALA A 406 -29.35 -12.13 40.64
CA ALA A 406 -29.94 -11.15 41.55
C ALA A 406 -31.15 -10.39 40.96
N GLU A 407 -31.47 -10.59 39.68
CA GLU A 407 -32.60 -9.87 39.02
C GLU A 407 -33.97 -10.59 39.20
N VAL A 408 -34.00 -11.73 39.91
CA VAL A 408 -35.26 -12.46 40.18
C VAL A 408 -35.80 -12.19 41.58
N ALA A 409 -35.07 -11.44 42.48
CA ALA A 409 -35.43 -11.34 43.91
C ALA A 409 -35.73 -9.95 44.42
N THR A 410 -35.89 -8.90 43.59
CA THR A 410 -36.41 -7.60 44.05
C THR A 410 -37.31 -6.96 42.99
N ALA A 411 -38.38 -7.65 42.60
CA ALA A 411 -39.58 -6.93 42.25
C ALA A 411 -40.07 -6.30 43.57
N PRO A 412 -40.26 -4.96 43.67
CA PRO A 412 -41.01 -4.41 44.74
C PRO A 412 -42.34 -5.14 44.78
N ALA A 413 -42.82 -5.59 45.93
CA ALA A 413 -44.14 -6.15 46.09
C ALA A 413 -45.12 -5.12 45.52
N ALA A 414 -45.46 -5.27 44.29
CA ALA A 414 -46.49 -4.52 43.63
C ALA A 414 -47.79 -4.91 44.34
N GLY A 415 -48.35 -3.94 45.01
CA GLY A 415 -49.70 -4.06 45.50
C GLY A 415 -50.59 -4.64 44.41
N ALA A 416 -51.48 -5.50 44.78
CA ALA A 416 -52.41 -6.27 43.99
C ALA A 416 -52.77 -5.53 42.69
N THR A 417 -52.19 -5.96 41.56
CA THR A 417 -52.65 -5.57 40.24
C THR A 417 -54.05 -6.11 40.09
N SER A 418 -55.02 -5.21 39.95
CA SER A 418 -56.39 -5.60 39.71
C SER A 418 -56.46 -6.44 38.43
N PRO A 419 -57.30 -7.46 38.35
CA PRO A 419 -57.43 -8.31 37.15
C PRO A 419 -57.63 -7.51 35.85
N GLU A 420 -58.13 -6.26 35.98
CA GLU A 420 -58.30 -5.32 34.86
C GLU A 420 -56.99 -4.77 34.29
N SER A 421 -55.99 -4.45 35.13
CA SER A 421 -54.71 -3.92 34.64
C SER A 421 -53.87 -4.98 33.89
N THR A 422 -54.03 -6.25 34.28
CA THR A 422 -53.39 -7.37 33.54
C THR A 422 -54.06 -7.56 32.20
N ARG A 423 -55.38 -7.48 32.11
CA ARG A 423 -56.15 -7.57 30.84
C ARG A 423 -55.83 -6.42 29.90
N VAL A 424 -55.64 -5.21 30.39
CA VAL A 424 -55.25 -4.05 29.57
C VAL A 424 -53.86 -4.25 28.96
N SER A 425 -52.88 -4.71 29.75
CA SER A 425 -51.51 -4.97 29.24
C SER A 425 -51.42 -6.11 28.23
N GLU A 426 -52.27 -7.13 28.38
CA GLU A 426 -52.37 -8.22 27.39
C GLU A 426 -53.06 -7.77 26.08
N LEU A 427 -54.10 -6.89 26.17
CA LEU A 427 -54.72 -6.28 25.00
C LEU A 427 -53.76 -5.37 24.23
N GLU A 428 -52.95 -4.55 24.91
CA GLU A 428 -51.89 -3.74 24.29
C GLU A 428 -50.87 -4.61 23.57
N ARG A 429 -50.48 -5.75 24.15
CA ARG A 429 -49.57 -6.70 23.54
C ARG A 429 -50.16 -7.36 22.27
N LEU A 430 -51.43 -7.71 22.29
CA LEU A 430 -52.14 -8.24 21.11
C LEU A 430 -52.22 -7.21 19.98
N VAL A 431 -52.47 -5.94 20.30
CA VAL A 431 -52.47 -4.84 19.31
C VAL A 431 -51.08 -4.69 18.68
N ALA A 432 -50.02 -4.73 19.50
CA ALA A 432 -48.63 -4.65 19.01
C ALA A 432 -48.25 -5.81 18.08
N LEU A 433 -48.72 -7.03 18.36
CA LEU A 433 -48.51 -8.21 17.52
C LEU A 433 -49.23 -8.13 16.17
N ARG A 434 -50.48 -7.60 16.16
CA ARG A 434 -51.21 -7.33 14.93
C ARG A 434 -50.52 -6.27 14.07
N ASP A 435 -50.09 -5.16 14.68
CA ASP A 435 -49.44 -4.05 13.99
C ASP A 435 -48.03 -4.43 13.49
N ALA A 436 -47.39 -5.43 14.10
CA ALA A 436 -46.17 -6.07 13.64
C ALA A 436 -46.38 -7.12 12.53
N GLY A 437 -47.64 -7.41 12.16
CA GLY A 437 -47.97 -8.42 11.15
C GLY A 437 -47.76 -9.87 11.61
N ALA A 438 -47.64 -10.11 12.93
CA ALA A 438 -47.45 -11.44 13.53
C ALA A 438 -48.77 -12.17 13.82
N LEU A 439 -49.90 -11.46 13.78
CA LEU A 439 -51.27 -11.99 13.91
C LEU A 439 -52.13 -11.44 12.78
N ASP A 440 -52.93 -12.30 12.19
CA ASP A 440 -53.95 -11.86 11.22
C ASP A 440 -55.20 -11.27 11.91
N ALA A 441 -56.11 -10.69 11.12
CA ALA A 441 -57.30 -10.01 11.66
C ALA A 441 -58.30 -10.99 12.35
N GLU A 442 -58.34 -12.26 11.94
CA GLU A 442 -59.23 -13.28 12.50
C GLU A 442 -58.63 -13.85 13.79
N GLU A 443 -57.34 -14.12 13.83
CA GLU A 443 -56.61 -14.55 15.01
C GLU A 443 -56.64 -13.49 16.13
N PHE A 444 -56.45 -12.22 15.75
CA PHE A 444 -56.57 -11.10 16.68
C PHE A 444 -57.99 -11.01 17.29
N ALA A 445 -59.03 -11.20 16.47
CA ALA A 445 -60.43 -11.16 16.96
C ALA A 445 -60.74 -12.32 17.91
N GLN A 446 -60.23 -13.51 17.66
CA GLN A 446 -60.40 -14.69 18.52
C GLN A 446 -59.69 -14.53 19.87
N GLU A 447 -58.42 -14.13 19.89
CA GLU A 447 -57.65 -13.92 21.12
C GLU A 447 -58.20 -12.75 21.95
N LYS A 448 -58.66 -11.67 21.28
CA LYS A 448 -59.36 -10.57 21.97
C LYS A 448 -60.66 -11.03 22.67
N GLN A 449 -61.42 -11.86 22.01
CA GLN A 449 -62.69 -12.41 22.66
C GLN A 449 -62.34 -13.35 23.81
N ARG A 450 -61.20 -14.07 23.74
CA ARG A 450 -60.74 -14.97 24.80
C ARG A 450 -60.32 -14.21 26.06
N LEU A 451 -59.67 -13.07 25.88
CA LEU A 451 -59.22 -12.20 26.98
C LEU A 451 -60.34 -11.40 27.64
N LEU A 452 -61.46 -11.20 26.93
CA LEU A 452 -62.60 -10.45 27.42
C LEU A 452 -63.69 -11.33 28.09
N ARG A 453 -63.53 -12.66 28.04
CA ARG A 453 -64.36 -13.62 28.81
C ARG A 453 -63.71 -13.83 30.19
#